data_8c8cea322a19e9f7313a74a0752a0bd9
#
_entry.id   8c8cea322a19e9f7313a74a0752a0bd9
#
_cell.length_a   1.000
_cell.length_b   1.000
_cell.length_c   1.000
_cell.angle_alpha   90.00
_cell.angle_beta   90.00
_cell.angle_gamma   90.00
#
_symmetry.space_group_name_H-M   'P 1'
#
loop_
_entity.id
_entity.type
_entity.pdbx_description
1 polymer ?
#
loop_
_entity_poly.entity_id
_entity_poly.type
_entity_poly.pdbx_seq_one_letter_code
_entity_poly.pdbx_strand_id
1 'polypeptide(L)' 'QRSLQPPADTTDIVAVIKGVIEAEEGAIAQYNKIIKICEGVDYVTQDTVIELLGGEEEHRREFIGFLKEYEK' A
#
# COMPACT_ATOMS: atom_id res chain seq x y z
N GLN A 1 -2.85 21.72 23.15
CA GLN A 1 -2.93 21.15 22.07
C GLN A 1 -2.54 21.94 21.01
N ARG A 2 -2.32 21.59 20.20
CA ARG A 2 -2.02 22.26 19.26
C ARG A 2 -2.85 22.11 18.26
N SER A 3 -3.22 23.01 17.71
CA SER A 3 -4.03 22.87 16.57
C SER A 3 -3.21 22.29 15.50
N LEU A 4 -3.86 21.54 14.71
CA LEU A 4 -3.27 21.05 13.55
C LEU A 4 -3.07 22.16 12.59
N GLN A 5 -1.88 22.31 12.15
CA GLN A 5 -1.61 23.28 11.13
C GLN A 5 -1.37 22.60 9.85
N PRO A 6 -1.85 23.13 8.76
CA PRO A 6 -1.49 22.59 7.45
C PRO A 6 -0.01 22.72 7.28
N PRO A 7 0.65 21.76 6.69
CA PRO A 7 2.07 21.86 6.45
C PRO A 7 2.36 23.04 5.54
N ALA A 8 3.40 23.76 5.87
CA ALA A 8 3.80 24.87 5.03
C ALA A 8 4.34 24.38 3.70
N ASP A 9 4.82 23.14 3.68
CA ASP A 9 5.44 22.58 2.48
C ASP A 9 4.87 21.19 2.28
N THR A 10 4.08 21.01 1.23
CA THR A 10 3.47 19.73 0.94
C THR A 10 4.46 18.72 0.41
N THR A 11 5.71 19.12 0.18
CA THR A 11 6.73 18.19 -0.28
C THR A 11 6.91 17.03 0.70
N ASP A 12 6.82 17.31 2.00
CA ASP A 12 6.95 16.25 2.99
C ASP A 12 5.82 15.24 2.88
N ILE A 13 4.60 15.74 2.63
CA ILE A 13 3.46 14.85 2.48
C ILE A 13 3.64 13.99 1.25
N VAL A 14 4.07 14.57 0.14
CA VAL A 14 4.30 13.84 -1.09
C VAL A 14 5.34 12.74 -0.87
N ALA A 15 6.43 13.09 -0.17
CA ALA A 15 7.49 12.10 0.08
C ALA A 15 6.97 10.94 0.92
N VAL A 16 6.15 11.23 1.94
CA VAL A 16 5.59 10.18 2.78
C VAL A 16 4.64 9.30 1.97
N ILE A 17 3.79 9.92 1.15
CA ILE A 17 2.84 9.15 0.33
C ILE A 17 3.60 8.23 -0.62
N LYS A 18 4.64 8.74 -1.27
CA LYS A 18 5.44 7.90 -2.17
C LYS A 18 6.09 6.75 -1.42
N GLY A 19 6.55 6.99 -0.19
CA GLY A 19 7.11 5.93 0.62
C GLY A 19 6.09 4.87 0.98
N VAL A 20 4.85 5.29 1.28
CA VAL A 20 3.78 4.33 1.57
C VAL A 20 3.47 3.48 0.34
N ILE A 21 3.36 4.12 -0.83
CA ILE A 21 3.08 3.39 -2.06
C ILE A 21 4.18 2.36 -2.32
N GLU A 22 5.42 2.73 -2.12
CA GLU A 22 6.54 1.82 -2.32
C GLU A 22 6.45 0.64 -1.36
N ALA A 23 6.09 0.91 -0.10
CA ALA A 23 5.94 -0.16 0.89
C ALA A 23 4.79 -1.09 0.51
N GLU A 24 3.68 -0.54 0.02
CA GLU A 24 2.56 -1.36 -0.42
C GLU A 24 2.97 -2.26 -1.59
N GLU A 25 3.74 -1.70 -2.53
CA GLU A 25 4.20 -2.49 -3.66
C GLU A 25 5.13 -3.61 -3.22
N GLY A 26 5.95 -3.37 -2.20
CA GLY A 26 6.80 -4.41 -1.64
C GLY A 26 5.98 -5.52 -1.01
N ALA A 27 4.94 -5.14 -0.26
CA ALA A 27 4.06 -6.13 0.35
C ALA A 27 3.33 -6.94 -0.72
N ILE A 28 2.83 -6.28 -1.76
CA ILE A 28 2.14 -6.95 -2.86
C ILE A 28 3.06 -7.99 -3.51
N ALA A 29 4.32 -7.64 -3.73
CA ALA A 29 5.27 -8.57 -4.32
C ALA A 29 5.48 -9.79 -3.42
N GLN A 30 5.56 -9.57 -2.11
CA GLN A 30 5.75 -10.68 -1.17
C GLN A 30 4.52 -11.59 -1.14
N TYR A 31 3.33 -11.00 -1.12
CA TYR A 31 2.11 -11.80 -1.11
C TYR A 31 2.00 -12.65 -2.38
N ASN A 32 2.35 -12.08 -3.53
CA ASN A 32 2.32 -12.84 -4.77
C ASN A 32 3.29 -14.03 -4.73
N LYS A 33 4.44 -13.87 -4.08
CA LYS A 33 5.37 -14.97 -3.92
C LYS A 33 4.77 -16.07 -3.06
N ILE A 34 4.13 -15.69 -1.95
CA ILE A 34 3.53 -16.67 -1.05
C ILE A 34 2.42 -17.42 -1.77
N ILE A 35 1.60 -16.70 -2.53
CA ILE A 35 0.50 -17.33 -3.25
C ILE A 35 1.04 -18.41 -4.20
N LYS A 36 2.13 -18.10 -4.91
CA LYS A 36 2.71 -19.09 -5.83
C LYS A 36 3.27 -20.30 -5.08
N ILE A 37 3.91 -20.07 -3.95
CA ILE A 37 4.49 -21.15 -3.17
C ILE A 37 3.40 -22.06 -2.62
N CYS A 38 2.26 -21.49 -2.26
CA CYS A 38 1.15 -22.25 -1.68
C CYS A 38 0.34 -23.02 -2.71
N GLU A 39 0.50 -22.70 -3.99
CA GLU A 39 -0.32 -23.31 -5.03
C GLU A 39 -0.18 -24.84 -5.00
N GLY A 40 -1.31 -25.52 -4.88
CA GLY A 40 -1.33 -26.98 -4.83
C GLY A 40 -0.81 -27.60 -3.54
N VAL A 41 -0.44 -26.75 -2.57
CA VAL A 41 0.19 -27.23 -1.34
C VAL A 41 -0.62 -26.81 -0.11
N ASP A 42 -0.98 -25.55 -0.01
CA ASP A 42 -1.65 -25.02 1.18
C ASP A 42 -2.65 -23.96 0.75
N TYR A 43 -3.86 -24.43 0.44
CA TYR A 43 -4.89 -23.54 -0.07
C TYR A 43 -5.46 -22.60 1.01
N VAL A 44 -5.40 -23.02 2.29
CA VAL A 44 -5.91 -22.17 3.36
C VAL A 44 -5.03 -20.94 3.52
N THR A 45 -3.72 -21.14 3.56
CA THR A 45 -2.80 -20.01 3.64
C THR A 45 -2.89 -19.16 2.38
N GLN A 46 -2.99 -19.81 1.22
CA GLN A 46 -3.10 -19.08 -0.04
C GLN A 46 -4.31 -18.17 -0.04
N ASP A 47 -5.45 -18.68 0.42
CA ASP A 47 -6.68 -17.91 0.41
C ASP A 47 -6.58 -16.70 1.32
N THR A 48 -5.99 -16.89 2.51
CA THR A 48 -5.77 -15.78 3.44
C THR A 48 -4.88 -14.72 2.81
N VAL A 49 -3.82 -15.13 2.14
CA VAL A 49 -2.89 -14.19 1.55
C VAL A 49 -3.53 -13.47 0.36
N ILE A 50 -4.40 -14.15 -0.39
CA ILE A 50 -5.13 -13.51 -1.48
C ILE A 50 -5.98 -12.35 -0.93
N GLU A 51 -6.63 -12.55 0.22
CA GLU A 51 -7.41 -11.49 0.83
C GLU A 51 -6.53 -10.33 1.26
N LEU A 52 -5.38 -10.63 1.86
CA LEU A 52 -4.45 -9.59 2.26
C LEU A 52 -3.94 -8.82 1.06
N LEU A 53 -3.68 -9.53 -0.02
CA LEU A 53 -3.24 -8.90 -1.26
C LEU A 53 -4.27 -7.89 -1.76
N GLY A 54 -5.55 -8.29 -1.73
CA GLY A 54 -6.61 -7.39 -2.16
C GLY A 54 -6.64 -6.11 -1.35
N GLY A 55 -6.44 -6.21 -0.04
CA GLY A 55 -6.39 -5.04 0.84
C GLY A 55 -5.23 -4.13 0.51
N GLU A 56 -4.05 -4.72 0.25
CA GLU A 56 -2.88 -3.90 -0.05
C GLU A 56 -3.03 -3.20 -1.40
N GLU A 57 -3.64 -3.88 -2.37
CA GLU A 57 -3.85 -3.25 -3.66
C GLU A 57 -4.84 -2.10 -3.57
N GLU A 58 -5.84 -2.24 -2.72
CA GLU A 58 -6.79 -1.16 -2.51
C GLU A 58 -6.12 0.04 -1.83
N HIS A 59 -5.33 -0.20 -0.80
CA HIS A 59 -4.58 0.86 -0.14
C HIS A 59 -3.68 1.57 -1.14
N ARG A 60 -3.01 0.83 -1.98
CA ARG A 60 -2.11 1.40 -2.97
C ARG A 60 -2.86 2.35 -3.90
N ARG A 61 -4.04 1.92 -4.36
CA ARG A 61 -4.85 2.77 -5.23
C ARG A 61 -5.27 4.06 -4.52
N GLU A 62 -5.63 3.95 -3.23
CA GLU A 62 -6.03 5.11 -2.46
C GLU A 62 -4.88 6.11 -2.34
N PHE A 63 -3.69 5.61 -2.03
CA PHE A 63 -2.54 6.50 -1.86
C PHE A 63 -2.09 7.09 -3.18
N ILE A 64 -2.22 6.35 -4.27
CA ILE A 64 -1.97 6.93 -5.61
C ILE A 64 -2.94 8.07 -5.86
N GLY A 65 -4.19 7.91 -5.46
CA GLY A 65 -5.18 8.97 -5.57
C GLY A 65 -4.79 10.20 -4.78
N PHE A 66 -4.34 10.00 -3.53
CA PHE A 66 -3.87 11.12 -2.72
C PHE A 66 -2.69 11.82 -3.37
N LEU A 67 -1.76 11.03 -3.91
CA LEU A 67 -0.59 11.60 -4.54
C LEU A 67 -0.97 12.53 -5.69
N LYS A 68 -1.95 12.11 -6.48
CA LYS A 68 -2.41 12.93 -7.60
C LYS A 68 -2.98 14.26 -7.13
N GLU A 69 -3.64 14.27 -5.95
CA GLU A 69 -4.17 15.52 -5.41
C GLU A 69 -3.05 16.49 -5.08
N TYR A 70 -1.94 15.99 -4.58
CA TYR A 70 -0.83 16.87 -4.18
C TYR A 70 0.08 17.24 -5.33
N GLU A 71 0.04 16.49 -6.40
CA GLU A 71 0.95 16.74 -7.53
C GLU A 71 0.27 17.45 -8.69
N LYS A 72 -0.85 18.07 -8.45
CA LYS A 72 -1.55 18.79 -9.51
C LYS A 72 -0.76 19.94 -10.07
#